data_933093b7b59508bbda58afbd82107429
#
_entry.id   933093b7b59508bbda58afbd82107429
#
_cell.length_a   1.000
_cell.length_b   1.000
_cell.length_c   1.000
_cell.angle_alpha   90.00
_cell.angle_beta   90.00
_cell.angle_gamma   90.00
#
_symmetry.space_group_name_H-M   'P 1'
#
loop_
_entity.id
_entity.type
_entity.pdbx_description
1 polymer ?
#
loop_
_entity_poly.entity_id
_entity_poly.type
_entity_poly.pdbx_seq_one_letter_code
_entity_poly.pdbx_strand_id
1 'polypeptide(L)'
;MQNKVLRLFLALFLMLAIASPFAGAGEVRTWTSIDGRTLEAEFITANERNITLRRKSDRKRFTLSLDKISEGDRKWVVEALENLDGPGEKEPSGIFEGRLTEDWEKMEYESLKFRFYSEKRMSSKKRHPLLIFLHGRGSGGSDNEKQLNGIVRNFAQGRFHKKNPSFIFAPQCPDDSKGWRGEYLADVIELVQTAIKNLPVDEDRIYITGLSMGGFGTWSALAEAPELFAAAVPICGGGDPGTAKVIKDIPIWTHHGVADAVVSVEFTRRMVDALKKERGNIKYTEYDEASGVKHDAWTPCYSNPDVFEWMYEQRRGQKEKK
;
A
#
# COMPACT_ATOMS: atom_id res chain seq x y z
N MET A 1 -46.76 3.73 31.62
CA MET A 1 -47.01 2.46 30.90
C MET A 1 -46.45 2.49 29.48
N GLN A 2 -45.34 3.19 29.18
CA GLN A 2 -44.79 3.32 27.81
C GLN A 2 -43.39 2.72 27.61
N ASN A 3 -42.83 2.05 28.62
CA ASN A 3 -41.48 1.50 28.56
C ASN A 3 -41.36 -0.04 28.56
N LYS A 4 -42.48 -0.75 28.33
CA LYS A 4 -42.44 -2.23 28.24
C LYS A 4 -42.69 -2.78 26.82
N VAL A 5 -43.10 -1.98 25.88
CA VAL A 5 -43.41 -2.41 24.49
C VAL A 5 -42.15 -2.35 23.61
N LEU A 6 -41.13 -1.51 23.97
CA LEU A 6 -39.91 -1.38 23.18
C LEU A 6 -38.88 -2.49 23.45
N ARG A 7 -39.05 -3.32 24.49
CA ARG A 7 -38.15 -4.44 24.82
C ARG A 7 -38.63 -5.80 24.28
N LEU A 8 -39.79 -5.88 23.69
CA LEU A 8 -40.33 -7.14 23.15
C LEU A 8 -40.12 -7.29 21.62
N PHE A 9 -39.71 -6.23 20.92
CA PHE A 9 -39.35 -6.30 19.50
C PHE A 9 -37.87 -6.58 19.23
N LEU A 10 -37.03 -6.65 20.28
CA LEU A 10 -35.60 -6.97 20.15
C LEU A 10 -35.27 -8.45 20.43
N ALA A 11 -36.28 -9.30 20.69
CA ALA A 11 -36.06 -10.70 21.06
C ALA A 11 -36.61 -11.72 20.06
N LEU A 12 -37.13 -11.29 18.89
CA LEU A 12 -37.71 -12.23 17.91
C LEU A 12 -37.03 -12.12 16.51
N PHE A 13 -35.83 -11.60 16.42
CA PHE A 13 -35.01 -11.62 15.19
C PHE A 13 -33.73 -12.45 15.34
N LEU A 14 -33.74 -13.39 16.27
CA LEU A 14 -32.63 -14.31 16.49
C LEU A 14 -33.07 -15.74 16.13
N MET A 15 -33.31 -16.01 14.85
CA MET A 15 -33.24 -17.34 14.22
C MET A 15 -33.69 -17.20 12.76
N LEU A 16 -32.77 -16.89 11.92
CA LEU A 16 -32.48 -17.40 10.57
C LEU A 16 -31.31 -16.60 9.98
N ALA A 17 -30.15 -16.70 10.65
CA ALA A 17 -28.90 -16.40 9.96
C ALA A 17 -28.60 -17.61 9.07
N ILE A 18 -29.25 -17.65 7.91
CA ILE A 18 -28.63 -18.31 6.76
C ILE A 18 -27.37 -17.48 6.50
N ALA A 19 -26.23 -18.05 6.85
CA ALA A 19 -24.93 -17.51 6.49
C ALA A 19 -24.89 -17.40 4.97
N SER A 20 -25.23 -16.23 4.44
CA SER A 20 -24.79 -15.87 3.10
C SER A 20 -23.28 -15.80 3.17
N PRO A 21 -22.55 -16.56 2.34
CA PRO A 21 -21.11 -16.39 2.27
C PRO A 21 -20.90 -14.94 1.85
N PHE A 22 -20.30 -14.15 2.74
CA PHE A 22 -20.00 -12.76 2.48
C PHE A 22 -18.98 -12.73 1.35
N ALA A 23 -19.41 -12.34 0.16
CA ALA A 23 -18.56 -12.14 -1.01
C ALA A 23 -17.61 -10.99 -0.71
N GLY A 24 -16.36 -11.32 -0.40
CA GLY A 24 -15.33 -10.35 -0.05
C GLY A 24 -14.74 -9.63 -1.27
N ALA A 25 -13.79 -8.74 -1.05
CA ALA A 25 -12.95 -8.17 -2.10
C ALA A 25 -12.37 -9.31 -2.96
N GLY A 26 -12.44 -9.16 -4.30
CA GLY A 26 -12.09 -10.23 -5.25
C GLY A 26 -13.29 -10.87 -5.94
N GLU A 27 -14.51 -10.71 -5.43
CA GLU A 27 -15.70 -11.22 -6.12
C GLU A 27 -16.21 -10.21 -7.14
N VAL A 28 -16.43 -10.71 -8.35
CA VAL A 28 -17.07 -9.92 -9.43
C VAL A 28 -18.56 -9.84 -9.15
N ARG A 29 -19.07 -8.63 -9.02
CA ARG A 29 -20.49 -8.36 -8.90
C ARG A 29 -20.97 -7.32 -9.92
N THR A 30 -22.28 -7.22 -10.08
CA THR A 30 -22.88 -6.15 -10.88
C THR A 30 -23.06 -4.90 -10.04
N TRP A 31 -22.43 -3.82 -10.46
CA TRP A 31 -22.57 -2.47 -9.90
C TRP A 31 -23.55 -1.66 -10.73
N THR A 32 -24.37 -0.88 -10.09
CA THR A 32 -25.38 -0.07 -10.76
C THR A 32 -25.15 1.41 -10.46
N SER A 33 -25.05 2.22 -11.51
CA SER A 33 -24.97 3.68 -11.37
C SER A 33 -26.34 4.30 -11.06
N ILE A 34 -26.34 5.54 -10.57
CA ILE A 34 -27.58 6.26 -10.25
C ILE A 34 -28.52 6.44 -11.46
N ASP A 35 -27.99 6.41 -12.68
CA ASP A 35 -28.74 6.48 -13.93
C ASP A 35 -29.14 5.09 -14.49
N GLY A 36 -28.96 4.03 -13.69
CA GLY A 36 -29.41 2.67 -14.01
C GLY A 36 -28.47 1.86 -14.90
N ARG A 37 -27.34 2.40 -15.33
CA ARG A 37 -26.34 1.61 -16.08
C ARG A 37 -25.65 0.62 -15.16
N THR A 38 -25.32 -0.55 -15.69
CA THR A 38 -24.69 -1.63 -14.93
C THR A 38 -23.29 -1.93 -15.44
N LEU A 39 -22.45 -2.44 -14.53
CA LEU A 39 -21.08 -2.83 -14.80
C LEU A 39 -20.70 -4.07 -13.97
N GLU A 40 -20.20 -5.12 -14.62
CA GLU A 40 -19.55 -6.22 -13.92
C GLU A 40 -18.11 -5.83 -13.54
N ALA A 41 -17.86 -5.72 -12.26
CA ALA A 41 -16.56 -5.36 -11.73
C ALA A 41 -16.34 -5.94 -10.33
N GLU A 42 -15.10 -6.15 -10.02
CA GLU A 42 -14.61 -6.54 -8.71
C GLU A 42 -14.44 -5.31 -7.82
N PHE A 43 -14.85 -5.43 -6.56
CA PHE A 43 -14.58 -4.42 -5.55
C PHE A 43 -13.11 -4.49 -5.13
N ILE A 44 -12.39 -3.40 -5.23
CA ILE A 44 -11.00 -3.30 -4.82
C ILE A 44 -10.91 -2.62 -3.46
N THR A 45 -11.39 -1.38 -3.35
CA THR A 45 -11.39 -0.60 -2.11
C THR A 45 -12.42 0.51 -2.17
N ALA A 46 -12.72 1.11 -1.02
CA ALA A 46 -13.47 2.35 -0.93
C ALA A 46 -12.98 3.21 0.24
N ASN A 47 -13.29 4.50 0.17
CA ASN A 47 -13.17 5.44 1.29
C ASN A 47 -14.51 6.19 1.42
N GLU A 48 -14.57 7.19 2.31
CA GLU A 48 -15.79 7.97 2.58
C GLU A 48 -16.43 8.62 1.33
N ARG A 49 -15.67 8.78 0.23
CA ARG A 49 -16.11 9.52 -0.97
C ARG A 49 -16.09 8.70 -2.23
N ASN A 50 -15.20 7.72 -2.33
CA ASN A 50 -14.89 7.04 -3.58
C ASN A 50 -14.85 5.53 -3.40
N ILE A 51 -15.17 4.82 -4.50
CA ILE A 51 -15.00 3.39 -4.65
C ILE A 51 -14.06 3.12 -5.84
N THR A 52 -13.12 2.19 -5.66
CA THR A 52 -12.26 1.70 -6.73
C THR A 52 -12.71 0.31 -7.15
N LEU A 53 -12.95 0.14 -8.43
CA LEU A 53 -13.42 -1.09 -9.04
C LEU A 53 -12.45 -1.55 -10.13
N ARG A 54 -12.36 -2.87 -10.34
CA ARG A 54 -11.66 -3.49 -11.47
C ARG A 54 -12.67 -4.12 -12.41
N ARG A 55 -12.78 -3.59 -13.63
CA ARG A 55 -13.71 -4.11 -14.63
C ARG A 55 -13.35 -5.54 -15.04
N LYS A 56 -14.36 -6.42 -15.08
CA LYS A 56 -14.18 -7.83 -15.44
C LYS A 56 -13.68 -8.01 -16.87
N SER A 57 -14.18 -7.20 -17.83
CA SER A 57 -13.94 -7.40 -19.25
C SER A 57 -12.52 -7.11 -19.73
N ASP A 58 -11.86 -6.11 -19.14
CA ASP A 58 -10.52 -5.65 -19.55
C ASP A 58 -9.55 -5.46 -18.38
N ARG A 59 -9.96 -5.86 -17.17
CA ARG A 59 -9.22 -5.73 -15.90
C ARG A 59 -8.77 -4.31 -15.57
N LYS A 60 -9.27 -3.31 -16.28
CA LYS A 60 -8.96 -1.91 -15.99
C LYS A 60 -9.59 -1.46 -14.70
N ARG A 61 -8.78 -0.78 -13.91
CA ARG A 61 -9.23 -0.09 -12.69
C ARG A 61 -9.76 1.28 -13.01
N PHE A 62 -10.74 1.70 -12.23
CA PHE A 62 -11.26 3.05 -12.23
C PHE A 62 -11.87 3.38 -10.88
N THR A 63 -11.76 4.64 -10.51
CA THR A 63 -12.34 5.15 -9.28
C THR A 63 -13.57 5.97 -9.60
N LEU A 64 -14.65 5.70 -8.87
CA LEU A 64 -15.91 6.42 -8.98
C LEU A 64 -16.23 7.07 -7.63
N SER A 65 -16.86 8.24 -7.67
CA SER A 65 -17.45 8.79 -6.45
C SER A 65 -18.66 7.94 -6.01
N LEU A 66 -18.82 7.74 -4.70
CA LEU A 66 -19.93 6.94 -4.14
C LEU A 66 -21.31 7.52 -4.49
N ASP A 67 -21.40 8.83 -4.76
CA ASP A 67 -22.63 9.45 -5.22
C ASP A 67 -23.05 9.06 -6.65
N LYS A 68 -22.17 8.40 -7.41
CA LYS A 68 -22.44 7.92 -8.77
C LYS A 68 -22.98 6.50 -8.83
N ILE A 69 -22.97 5.75 -7.74
CA ILE A 69 -23.52 4.39 -7.66
C ILE A 69 -24.87 4.36 -6.95
N SER A 70 -25.62 3.29 -7.16
CA SER A 70 -26.94 3.10 -6.56
C SER A 70 -26.91 3.12 -5.04
N GLU A 71 -28.05 3.41 -4.41
CA GLU A 71 -28.18 3.36 -2.95
C GLU A 71 -27.88 1.96 -2.40
N GLY A 72 -28.34 0.91 -3.10
CA GLY A 72 -28.07 -0.48 -2.73
C GLY A 72 -26.59 -0.81 -2.77
N ASP A 73 -25.86 -0.32 -3.78
CA ASP A 73 -24.41 -0.52 -3.86
C ASP A 73 -23.65 0.29 -2.82
N ARG A 74 -24.10 1.52 -2.51
CA ARG A 74 -23.52 2.29 -1.41
C ARG A 74 -23.69 1.59 -0.06
N LYS A 75 -24.87 1.06 0.21
CA LYS A 75 -25.14 0.30 1.43
C LYS A 75 -24.24 -0.93 1.54
N TRP A 76 -24.09 -1.66 0.43
CA TRP A 76 -23.17 -2.80 0.37
C TRP A 76 -21.72 -2.37 0.65
N VAL A 77 -21.25 -1.23 0.10
CA VAL A 77 -19.90 -0.70 0.37
C VAL A 77 -19.70 -0.39 1.85
N VAL A 78 -20.69 0.24 2.50
CA VAL A 78 -20.63 0.54 3.94
C VAL A 78 -20.55 -0.75 4.75
N GLU A 79 -21.39 -1.73 4.46
CA GLU A 79 -21.35 -3.04 5.12
C GLU A 79 -20.03 -3.78 4.88
N ALA A 80 -19.47 -3.68 3.67
CA ALA A 80 -18.17 -4.25 3.34
C ALA A 80 -17.03 -3.60 4.14
N LEU A 81 -17.07 -2.27 4.29
CA LEU A 81 -16.07 -1.52 5.09
C LEU A 81 -16.22 -1.82 6.59
N GLU A 82 -17.43 -1.86 7.13
CA GLU A 82 -17.69 -2.20 8.55
C GLU A 82 -17.17 -3.60 8.91
N ASN A 83 -17.26 -4.55 7.98
CA ASN A 83 -16.71 -5.90 8.17
C ASN A 83 -15.18 -5.95 8.01
N LEU A 84 -14.55 -4.94 7.37
CA LEU A 84 -13.10 -4.80 7.30
C LEU A 84 -12.52 -4.13 8.56
N ASP A 85 -13.25 -3.23 9.21
CA ASP A 85 -12.77 -2.32 10.27
C ASP A 85 -13.06 -2.78 11.71
N GLY A 86 -13.58 -3.97 11.92
CA GLY A 86 -13.84 -4.49 13.27
C GLY A 86 -12.55 -4.51 14.14
N PRO A 87 -12.58 -4.02 15.41
CA PRO A 87 -11.44 -4.08 16.33
C PRO A 87 -11.13 -5.50 16.84
N GLY A 88 -11.61 -6.53 16.15
CA GLY A 88 -11.43 -7.94 16.49
C GLY A 88 -10.03 -8.48 16.23
N GLU A 89 -9.70 -9.58 16.89
CA GLU A 89 -8.54 -10.41 16.54
C GLU A 89 -8.64 -10.83 15.06
N LYS A 90 -7.60 -10.57 14.30
CA LYS A 90 -7.54 -10.92 12.88
C LYS A 90 -6.43 -11.93 12.67
N GLU A 91 -6.82 -13.19 12.52
CA GLU A 91 -5.88 -14.23 12.15
C GLU A 91 -5.51 -14.12 10.67
N PRO A 92 -4.24 -14.42 10.32
CA PRO A 92 -3.84 -14.52 8.92
C PRO A 92 -4.72 -15.52 8.17
N SER A 93 -5.22 -15.10 7.00
CA SER A 93 -6.11 -15.92 6.18
C SER A 93 -5.74 -15.85 4.69
N GLY A 94 -6.41 -16.62 3.85
CA GLY A 94 -6.15 -16.67 2.43
C GLY A 94 -4.71 -17.09 2.14
N ILE A 95 -4.01 -16.38 1.25
CA ILE A 95 -2.62 -16.71 0.89
C ILE A 95 -1.63 -16.57 2.06
N PHE A 96 -2.02 -15.90 3.15
CA PHE A 96 -1.16 -15.66 4.33
C PHE A 96 -1.41 -16.64 5.48
N GLU A 97 -2.34 -17.58 5.34
CA GLU A 97 -2.64 -18.58 6.37
C GLU A 97 -1.39 -19.41 6.73
N GLY A 98 -1.03 -19.46 8.02
CA GLY A 98 0.14 -20.18 8.50
C GLY A 98 1.50 -19.55 8.13
N ARG A 99 1.54 -18.32 7.63
CA ARG A 99 2.78 -17.68 7.12
C ARG A 99 3.50 -16.76 8.11
N LEU A 100 3.18 -16.79 9.39
CA LEU A 100 3.95 -16.09 10.43
C LEU A 100 5.13 -16.93 10.87
N THR A 101 6.23 -16.93 10.09
CA THR A 101 7.30 -17.95 10.21
C THR A 101 8.66 -17.42 10.64
N GLU A 102 8.91 -16.11 10.62
CA GLU A 102 10.22 -15.45 10.78
C GLU A 102 11.19 -15.73 9.62
N ASP A 103 10.70 -16.33 8.54
CA ASP A 103 11.44 -16.59 7.32
C ASP A 103 10.96 -15.69 6.17
N TRP A 104 11.80 -15.53 5.18
CA TRP A 104 11.44 -14.88 3.92
C TRP A 104 10.72 -15.88 3.00
N GLU A 105 9.39 -15.96 3.16
CA GLU A 105 8.55 -16.87 2.38
C GLU A 105 8.54 -16.49 0.89
N LYS A 106 8.62 -17.48 0.01
CA LYS A 106 8.34 -17.32 -1.42
C LYS A 106 6.85 -17.41 -1.64
N MET A 107 6.27 -16.32 -2.11
CA MET A 107 4.83 -16.24 -2.35
C MET A 107 4.53 -15.74 -3.76
N GLU A 108 3.28 -15.93 -4.17
CA GLU A 108 2.76 -15.47 -5.45
C GLU A 108 1.34 -14.94 -5.25
N TYR A 109 1.06 -13.82 -5.88
CA TYR A 109 -0.27 -13.21 -5.94
C TYR A 109 -0.58 -12.89 -7.41
N GLU A 110 -1.58 -13.55 -7.99
CA GLU A 110 -1.83 -13.54 -9.43
C GLU A 110 -0.56 -13.95 -10.19
N SER A 111 0.00 -13.06 -11.00
CA SER A 111 1.28 -13.30 -11.69
C SER A 111 2.50 -12.70 -10.98
N LEU A 112 2.28 -11.96 -9.88
CA LEU A 112 3.31 -11.25 -9.15
C LEU A 112 3.98 -12.16 -8.12
N LYS A 113 5.24 -12.48 -8.32
CA LYS A 113 6.05 -13.16 -7.31
C LYS A 113 6.57 -12.16 -6.30
N PHE A 114 6.57 -12.54 -5.02
CA PHE A 114 7.06 -11.69 -3.96
C PHE A 114 7.67 -12.47 -2.80
N ARG A 115 8.56 -11.81 -2.07
CA ARG A 115 9.02 -12.29 -0.79
C ARG A 115 8.20 -11.64 0.31
N PHE A 116 7.77 -12.45 1.25
CA PHE A 116 7.01 -12.05 2.41
C PHE A 116 7.80 -12.36 3.68
N TYR A 117 7.92 -11.36 4.57
CA TYR A 117 8.49 -11.53 5.88
C TYR A 117 7.49 -11.15 6.97
N SER A 118 7.48 -11.94 8.03
CA SER A 118 6.70 -11.72 9.24
C SER A 118 7.45 -12.30 10.44
N GLU A 119 6.99 -12.02 11.66
CA GLU A 119 7.52 -12.66 12.86
C GLU A 119 6.42 -13.52 13.52
N LYS A 120 6.80 -14.68 14.09
CA LYS A 120 5.89 -15.56 14.85
C LYS A 120 5.16 -14.85 15.98
N ARG A 121 5.82 -13.86 16.60
CA ARG A 121 5.26 -13.07 17.70
C ARG A 121 4.29 -11.97 17.27
N MET A 122 4.08 -11.77 15.97
CA MET A 122 3.11 -10.79 15.50
C MET A 122 1.71 -11.27 15.82
N SER A 123 1.16 -10.69 16.86
CA SER A 123 -0.11 -11.11 17.42
C SER A 123 -1.28 -10.62 16.57
N SER A 124 -2.26 -11.50 16.35
CA SER A 124 -3.55 -11.15 15.77
C SER A 124 -4.35 -10.11 16.57
N LYS A 125 -4.03 -9.98 17.87
CA LYS A 125 -4.64 -8.97 18.77
C LYS A 125 -4.14 -7.56 18.54
N LYS A 126 -3.05 -7.39 17.77
CA LYS A 126 -2.44 -6.10 17.47
C LYS A 126 -2.33 -5.92 15.97
N ARG A 127 -2.51 -4.70 15.51
CA ARG A 127 -2.24 -4.33 14.14
C ARG A 127 -0.77 -3.96 13.98
N HIS A 128 -0.17 -4.40 12.89
CA HIS A 128 1.25 -4.24 12.59
C HIS A 128 1.46 -3.42 11.32
N PRO A 129 2.53 -2.63 11.24
CA PRO A 129 2.87 -1.91 10.00
C PRO A 129 3.10 -2.89 8.84
N LEU A 130 2.92 -2.38 7.63
CA LEU A 130 3.32 -3.03 6.38
C LEU A 130 4.33 -2.17 5.65
N LEU A 131 5.49 -2.74 5.31
CA LEU A 131 6.52 -2.11 4.49
C LEU A 131 6.60 -2.78 3.12
N ILE A 132 6.48 -2.01 2.06
CA ILE A 132 6.64 -2.46 0.68
C ILE A 132 7.98 -1.95 0.13
N PHE A 133 8.81 -2.83 -0.41
CA PHE A 133 10.06 -2.49 -1.06
C PHE A 133 10.02 -2.80 -2.55
N LEU A 134 10.25 -1.81 -3.39
CA LEU A 134 10.34 -1.94 -4.83
C LEU A 134 11.82 -1.90 -5.26
N HIS A 135 12.30 -3.01 -5.82
CA HIS A 135 13.69 -3.14 -6.26
C HIS A 135 14.01 -2.31 -7.50
N GLY A 136 15.30 -2.07 -7.73
CA GLY A 136 15.85 -1.46 -8.94
C GLY A 136 15.99 -2.45 -10.09
N ARG A 137 16.38 -1.93 -11.27
CA ARG A 137 16.69 -2.75 -12.45
C ARG A 137 17.81 -3.76 -12.14
N GLY A 138 17.71 -4.95 -12.72
CA GLY A 138 18.64 -6.07 -12.53
C GLY A 138 18.15 -7.09 -11.49
N SER A 139 17.11 -6.77 -10.71
CA SER A 139 16.50 -7.73 -9.77
C SER A 139 15.15 -8.28 -10.27
N GLY A 140 14.72 -7.88 -11.46
CA GLY A 140 13.49 -8.38 -12.09
C GLY A 140 13.63 -9.81 -12.58
N GLY A 141 12.49 -10.39 -12.94
CA GLY A 141 12.37 -11.76 -13.42
C GLY A 141 11.28 -12.55 -12.73
N SER A 142 11.43 -13.87 -12.74
CA SER A 142 10.42 -14.80 -12.22
C SER A 142 10.99 -15.86 -11.28
N ASP A 143 12.23 -15.68 -10.81
CA ASP A 143 12.90 -16.63 -9.91
C ASP A 143 12.47 -16.48 -8.44
N ASN A 144 11.87 -15.35 -8.09
CA ASN A 144 11.51 -14.98 -6.72
C ASN A 144 12.73 -14.99 -5.76
N GLU A 145 13.91 -14.62 -6.27
CA GLU A 145 15.19 -14.66 -5.53
C GLU A 145 15.95 -13.32 -5.58
N LYS A 146 16.16 -12.78 -6.77
CA LYS A 146 17.05 -11.63 -7.00
C LYS A 146 16.64 -10.37 -6.25
N GLN A 147 15.34 -10.15 -6.03
CA GLN A 147 14.84 -9.00 -5.29
C GLN A 147 15.18 -9.08 -3.79
N LEU A 148 15.43 -10.28 -3.25
CA LEU A 148 15.77 -10.50 -1.85
C LEU A 148 17.28 -10.35 -1.62
N ASN A 149 17.80 -9.16 -1.84
CA ASN A 149 19.21 -8.82 -1.59
C ASN A 149 19.48 -8.43 -0.13
N GLY A 150 20.73 -8.07 0.19
CA GLY A 150 21.13 -7.69 1.54
C GLY A 150 20.37 -6.48 2.11
N ILE A 151 19.98 -5.52 1.26
CA ILE A 151 19.21 -4.35 1.66
C ILE A 151 17.86 -4.78 2.23
N VAL A 152 17.13 -5.61 1.48
CA VAL A 152 15.79 -6.08 1.86
C VAL A 152 15.85 -6.92 3.13
N ARG A 153 16.86 -7.81 3.22
CA ARG A 153 17.05 -8.64 4.42
C ARG A 153 17.30 -7.81 5.67
N ASN A 154 17.99 -6.67 5.55
CA ASN A 154 18.26 -5.77 6.67
C ASN A 154 16.99 -5.10 7.22
N PHE A 155 15.90 -4.97 6.42
CA PHE A 155 14.64 -4.44 6.93
C PHE A 155 13.98 -5.36 7.97
N ALA A 156 14.24 -6.66 7.88
CA ALA A 156 13.76 -7.65 8.84
C ALA A 156 14.71 -7.84 10.04
N GLN A 157 15.78 -7.07 10.14
CA GLN A 157 16.81 -7.25 11.15
C GLN A 157 17.06 -5.97 11.95
N GLY A 158 17.86 -6.12 13.01
CA GLY A 158 18.33 -4.99 13.79
C GLY A 158 17.35 -4.41 14.80
N ARG A 159 17.84 -3.36 15.50
CA ARG A 159 17.09 -2.71 16.59
C ARG A 159 15.78 -2.10 16.12
N PHE A 160 15.79 -1.60 14.88
CA PHE A 160 14.66 -0.89 14.33
C PHE A 160 13.45 -1.82 14.11
N HIS A 161 13.66 -2.96 13.45
CA HIS A 161 12.60 -3.95 13.23
C HIS A 161 12.09 -4.51 14.56
N LYS A 162 12.98 -4.75 15.54
CA LYS A 162 12.58 -5.20 16.89
C LYS A 162 11.65 -4.22 17.60
N LYS A 163 11.83 -2.90 17.37
CA LYS A 163 10.96 -1.85 17.91
C LYS A 163 9.62 -1.76 17.17
N ASN A 164 9.65 -2.03 15.87
CA ASN A 164 8.50 -1.90 14.97
C ASN A 164 8.31 -3.19 14.15
N PRO A 165 7.87 -4.30 14.78
CA PRO A 165 7.59 -5.54 14.05
C PRO A 165 6.61 -5.27 12.92
N SER A 166 7.01 -5.58 11.69
CA SER A 166 6.27 -5.21 10.48
C SER A 166 6.17 -6.39 9.53
N PHE A 167 5.08 -6.48 8.81
CA PHE A 167 5.02 -7.26 7.59
C PHE A 167 5.88 -6.58 6.53
N ILE A 168 6.66 -7.35 5.77
CA ILE A 168 7.50 -6.79 4.72
C ILE A 168 7.22 -7.53 3.42
N PHE A 169 6.90 -6.78 2.37
CA PHE A 169 6.75 -7.29 1.01
C PHE A 169 7.90 -6.80 0.14
N ALA A 170 8.53 -7.74 -0.55
CA ALA A 170 9.49 -7.46 -1.60
C ALA A 170 9.04 -8.16 -2.90
N PRO A 171 8.13 -7.54 -3.67
CA PRO A 171 7.70 -8.08 -4.96
C PRO A 171 8.84 -8.06 -5.97
N GLN A 172 8.77 -8.97 -6.95
CA GLN A 172 9.68 -9.03 -8.08
C GLN A 172 8.97 -8.56 -9.34
N CYS A 173 9.48 -7.48 -9.93
CA CYS A 173 8.98 -6.98 -11.21
C CYS A 173 9.25 -8.03 -12.30
N PRO A 174 8.23 -8.54 -12.99
CA PRO A 174 8.43 -9.60 -13.99
C PRO A 174 9.31 -9.16 -15.17
N ASP A 175 9.29 -7.87 -15.53
CA ASP A 175 10.03 -7.32 -16.65
C ASP A 175 10.63 -5.95 -16.30
N ASP A 176 11.94 -5.92 -16.08
CA ASP A 176 12.68 -4.69 -15.77
C ASP A 176 12.60 -3.62 -16.89
N SER A 177 12.31 -4.01 -18.12
CA SER A 177 12.18 -3.04 -19.23
C SER A 177 10.90 -2.22 -19.14
N LYS A 178 9.84 -2.84 -18.60
CA LYS A 178 8.57 -2.16 -18.31
C LYS A 178 8.61 -1.41 -16.99
N GLY A 179 9.35 -1.94 -16.01
CA GLY A 179 9.45 -1.38 -14.65
C GLY A 179 8.13 -1.45 -13.87
N TRP A 180 8.10 -0.77 -12.74
CA TRP A 180 6.94 -0.73 -11.84
C TRP A 180 5.84 0.21 -12.36
N ARG A 181 5.09 -0.23 -13.39
CA ARG A 181 4.00 0.54 -14.05
C ARG A 181 2.90 -0.40 -14.53
N GLY A 182 1.72 0.20 -14.84
CA GLY A 182 0.59 -0.52 -15.42
C GLY A 182 0.22 -1.74 -14.59
N GLU A 183 0.12 -2.90 -15.22
CA GLU A 183 -0.28 -4.15 -14.56
C GLU A 183 0.62 -4.52 -13.38
N TYR A 184 1.94 -4.39 -13.50
CA TYR A 184 2.87 -4.78 -12.42
C TYR A 184 2.72 -3.93 -11.15
N LEU A 185 2.47 -2.63 -11.31
CA LEU A 185 2.20 -1.76 -10.18
C LEU A 185 0.80 -2.00 -9.63
N ALA A 186 -0.16 -2.24 -10.51
CA ALA A 186 -1.52 -2.59 -10.14
C ALA A 186 -1.55 -3.84 -9.26
N ASP A 187 -0.82 -4.89 -9.63
CA ASP A 187 -0.72 -6.12 -8.84
C ASP A 187 -0.09 -5.87 -7.45
N VAL A 188 0.91 -4.99 -7.35
CA VAL A 188 1.48 -4.57 -6.05
C VAL A 188 0.42 -3.89 -5.18
N ILE A 189 -0.36 -2.98 -5.73
CA ILE A 189 -1.42 -2.28 -5.00
C ILE A 189 -2.49 -3.27 -4.54
N GLU A 190 -2.87 -4.22 -5.39
CA GLU A 190 -3.83 -5.28 -5.03
C GLU A 190 -3.30 -6.22 -3.97
N LEU A 191 -2.01 -6.56 -4.02
CA LEU A 191 -1.35 -7.33 -2.97
C LEU A 191 -1.41 -6.62 -1.62
N VAL A 192 -1.19 -5.30 -1.59
CA VAL A 192 -1.34 -4.48 -0.36
C VAL A 192 -2.76 -4.54 0.17
N GLN A 193 -3.76 -4.40 -0.70
CA GLN A 193 -5.18 -4.50 -0.31
C GLN A 193 -5.56 -5.91 0.17
N THR A 194 -4.99 -6.93 -0.46
CA THR A 194 -5.15 -8.33 -0.03
C THR A 194 -4.52 -8.54 1.36
N ALA A 195 -3.38 -7.90 1.64
CA ALA A 195 -2.77 -7.94 2.97
C ALA A 195 -3.64 -7.23 4.03
N ILE A 196 -4.17 -6.05 3.71
CA ILE A 196 -5.12 -5.34 4.58
C ILE A 196 -6.30 -6.23 4.95
N LYS A 197 -6.82 -6.97 3.98
CA LYS A 197 -7.96 -7.88 4.19
C LYS A 197 -7.60 -9.11 5.02
N ASN A 198 -6.41 -9.69 4.82
CA ASN A 198 -6.10 -11.04 5.28
C ASN A 198 -5.02 -11.11 6.39
N LEU A 199 -4.38 -10.00 6.71
CA LEU A 199 -3.38 -9.89 7.79
C LEU A 199 -3.81 -8.83 8.82
N PRO A 200 -3.33 -8.91 10.05
CA PRO A 200 -3.54 -7.86 11.06
C PRO A 200 -2.68 -6.62 10.76
N VAL A 201 -2.87 -6.02 9.58
CA VAL A 201 -2.19 -4.78 9.16
C VAL A 201 -2.80 -3.58 9.86
N ASP A 202 -1.95 -2.67 10.36
CA ASP A 202 -2.35 -1.32 10.76
C ASP A 202 -2.43 -0.44 9.50
N GLU A 203 -3.64 -0.19 9.04
CA GLU A 203 -3.90 0.52 7.79
C GLU A 203 -3.39 1.97 7.80
N ASP A 204 -3.21 2.54 8.99
CA ASP A 204 -2.60 3.86 9.14
C ASP A 204 -1.07 3.82 9.12
N ARG A 205 -0.46 2.64 9.01
CA ARG A 205 1.00 2.46 8.98
C ARG A 205 1.45 1.55 7.83
N ILE A 206 1.06 1.91 6.62
CA ILE A 206 1.51 1.26 5.39
C ILE A 206 2.54 2.16 4.72
N TYR A 207 3.73 1.64 4.52
CA TYR A 207 4.87 2.38 4.01
C TYR A 207 5.39 1.78 2.71
N ILE A 208 5.89 2.63 1.82
CA ILE A 208 6.49 2.18 0.57
C ILE A 208 7.85 2.85 0.35
N THR A 209 8.82 2.07 -0.09
CA THR A 209 10.14 2.55 -0.48
C THR A 209 10.64 1.79 -1.71
N GLY A 210 11.55 2.39 -2.43
CA GLY A 210 12.17 1.75 -3.58
C GLY A 210 13.32 2.57 -4.13
N LEU A 211 14.20 1.92 -4.87
CA LEU A 211 15.41 2.52 -5.39
C LEU A 211 15.45 2.45 -6.92
N SER A 212 15.97 3.50 -7.58
CA SER A 212 16.13 3.56 -9.03
C SER A 212 14.80 3.27 -9.75
N MET A 213 14.68 2.20 -10.53
CA MET A 213 13.40 1.75 -11.10
C MET A 213 12.29 1.65 -10.04
N GLY A 214 12.61 1.14 -8.84
CA GLY A 214 11.69 1.09 -7.71
C GLY A 214 11.39 2.47 -7.10
N GLY A 215 12.33 3.41 -7.21
CA GLY A 215 12.10 4.82 -6.85
C GLY A 215 11.04 5.47 -7.73
N PHE A 216 11.10 5.23 -9.06
CA PHE A 216 10.03 5.63 -9.99
C PHE A 216 8.72 4.92 -9.65
N GLY A 217 8.78 3.61 -9.37
CA GLY A 217 7.60 2.84 -8.95
C GLY A 217 6.96 3.36 -7.67
N THR A 218 7.77 3.81 -6.71
CA THR A 218 7.28 4.42 -5.47
C THR A 218 6.48 5.68 -5.77
N TRP A 219 7.01 6.61 -6.59
CA TRP A 219 6.28 7.81 -7.01
C TRP A 219 4.97 7.47 -7.75
N SER A 220 5.01 6.46 -8.62
CA SER A 220 3.81 6.00 -9.34
C SER A 220 2.78 5.41 -8.40
N ALA A 221 3.20 4.60 -7.40
CA ALA A 221 2.30 4.02 -6.41
C ALA A 221 1.56 5.09 -5.59
N LEU A 222 2.28 6.15 -5.18
CA LEU A 222 1.66 7.27 -4.48
C LEU A 222 0.60 7.98 -5.33
N ALA A 223 0.84 8.10 -6.64
CA ALA A 223 -0.10 8.75 -7.55
C ALA A 223 -1.34 7.88 -7.84
N GLU A 224 -1.16 6.55 -7.92
CA GLU A 224 -2.23 5.60 -8.25
C GLU A 224 -3.11 5.26 -7.06
N ALA A 225 -2.54 5.21 -5.84
CA ALA A 225 -3.25 4.83 -4.62
C ALA A 225 -2.80 5.70 -3.41
N PRO A 226 -3.02 7.02 -3.47
CA PRO A 226 -2.56 7.96 -2.45
C PRO A 226 -3.15 7.69 -1.07
N GLU A 227 -4.33 7.06 -1.02
CA GLU A 227 -5.04 6.73 0.21
C GLU A 227 -4.44 5.54 0.97
N LEU A 228 -3.53 4.77 0.37
CA LEU A 228 -2.97 3.59 1.03
C LEU A 228 -1.78 3.91 1.95
N PHE A 229 -1.00 4.93 1.61
CA PHE A 229 0.33 5.09 2.21
C PHE A 229 0.38 6.15 3.30
N ALA A 230 0.96 5.78 4.44
CA ALA A 230 1.25 6.67 5.55
C ALA A 230 2.53 7.49 5.32
N ALA A 231 3.51 6.92 4.65
CA ALA A 231 4.73 7.61 4.22
C ALA A 231 5.43 6.87 3.09
N ALA A 232 6.33 7.56 2.40
CA ALA A 232 7.13 6.99 1.33
C ALA A 232 8.58 7.48 1.33
N VAL A 233 9.50 6.58 0.91
CA VAL A 233 10.91 6.91 0.73
C VAL A 233 11.36 6.50 -0.68
N PRO A 234 11.06 7.30 -1.73
CA PRO A 234 11.57 7.07 -3.09
C PRO A 234 13.03 7.51 -3.20
N ILE A 235 13.90 6.68 -3.79
CA ILE A 235 15.33 6.93 -3.90
C ILE A 235 15.78 6.86 -5.36
N CYS A 236 16.58 7.84 -5.81
CA CYS A 236 17.13 8.00 -7.18
C CYS A 236 16.07 7.75 -8.25
N GLY A 237 14.91 8.36 -8.12
CA GLY A 237 13.79 8.20 -9.04
C GLY A 237 13.05 9.50 -9.28
N GLY A 238 11.93 9.42 -9.98
CA GLY A 238 11.05 10.55 -10.21
C GLY A 238 9.64 10.07 -10.57
N GLY A 239 8.75 11.01 -10.67
CA GLY A 239 7.35 10.81 -11.05
C GLY A 239 6.87 11.86 -12.04
N ASP A 240 5.57 11.90 -12.23
CA ASP A 240 4.91 12.99 -12.94
C ASP A 240 4.64 14.16 -11.98
N PRO A 241 5.28 15.34 -12.16
CA PRO A 241 5.01 16.51 -11.32
C PRO A 241 3.54 16.95 -11.29
N GLY A 242 2.76 16.61 -12.31
CA GLY A 242 1.33 16.86 -12.37
C GLY A 242 0.53 16.16 -11.26
N THR A 243 1.09 15.10 -10.65
CA THR A 243 0.47 14.36 -9.54
C THR A 243 0.68 15.02 -8.18
N ALA A 244 1.52 16.03 -8.08
CA ALA A 244 1.90 16.67 -6.82
C ALA A 244 0.70 17.08 -5.95
N LYS A 245 -0.37 17.61 -6.57
CA LYS A 245 -1.59 17.99 -5.87
C LYS A 245 -2.30 16.81 -5.20
N VAL A 246 -2.20 15.63 -5.80
CA VAL A 246 -2.86 14.39 -5.32
C VAL A 246 -2.10 13.83 -4.12
N ILE A 247 -0.75 13.86 -4.17
CA ILE A 247 0.12 13.22 -3.19
C ILE A 247 0.68 14.16 -2.11
N LYS A 248 0.36 15.45 -2.15
CA LYS A 248 0.95 16.48 -1.29
C LYS A 248 0.81 16.26 0.21
N ASP A 249 -0.26 15.59 0.62
CA ASP A 249 -0.55 15.35 2.03
C ASP A 249 0.15 14.08 2.58
N ILE A 250 0.78 13.29 1.70
CA ILE A 250 1.55 12.11 2.10
C ILE A 250 2.96 12.56 2.52
N PRO A 251 3.43 12.19 3.73
CA PRO A 251 4.82 12.40 4.12
C PRO A 251 5.78 11.66 3.18
N ILE A 252 6.66 12.38 2.52
CA ILE A 252 7.65 11.82 1.59
C ILE A 252 9.04 12.30 1.98
N TRP A 253 10.00 11.38 2.08
CA TRP A 253 11.42 11.72 2.21
C TRP A 253 12.21 11.11 1.06
N THR A 254 12.58 11.92 0.09
CA THR A 254 13.30 11.44 -1.09
C THR A 254 14.80 11.72 -1.01
N HIS A 255 15.59 10.85 -1.63
CA HIS A 255 17.05 10.88 -1.60
C HIS A 255 17.61 10.74 -3.02
N HIS A 256 18.65 11.53 -3.36
CA HIS A 256 19.34 11.44 -4.66
C HIS A 256 20.78 11.99 -4.59
N GLY A 257 21.70 11.39 -5.33
CA GLY A 257 23.05 11.93 -5.50
C GLY A 257 23.14 12.92 -6.67
N VAL A 258 23.77 14.07 -6.48
CA VAL A 258 23.98 15.06 -7.56
C VAL A 258 24.77 14.47 -8.70
N ALA A 259 25.78 13.64 -8.38
CA ALA A 259 26.68 13.01 -9.36
C ALA A 259 26.10 11.70 -9.94
N ASP A 260 24.82 11.44 -9.83
CA ASP A 260 24.16 10.28 -10.43
C ASP A 260 24.18 10.37 -11.97
N ALA A 261 24.97 9.52 -12.59
CA ALA A 261 25.12 9.43 -14.04
C ALA A 261 24.13 8.43 -14.69
N VAL A 262 23.37 7.68 -13.89
CA VAL A 262 22.41 6.67 -14.36
C VAL A 262 21.00 7.24 -14.43
N VAL A 263 20.58 7.91 -13.36
CA VAL A 263 19.30 8.61 -13.26
C VAL A 263 19.58 10.06 -12.90
N SER A 264 19.26 10.98 -13.80
CA SER A 264 19.49 12.39 -13.54
C SER A 264 18.73 12.85 -12.27
N VAL A 265 19.44 13.56 -11.41
CA VAL A 265 18.88 14.16 -10.17
C VAL A 265 17.69 15.07 -10.45
N GLU A 266 17.61 15.62 -11.69
CA GLU A 266 16.50 16.48 -12.11
C GLU A 266 15.14 15.78 -12.07
N PHE A 267 15.08 14.45 -12.17
CA PHE A 267 13.81 13.73 -11.98
C PHE A 267 13.27 13.90 -10.56
N THR A 268 14.12 13.80 -9.54
CA THR A 268 13.72 14.05 -8.15
C THR A 268 13.47 15.52 -7.89
N ARG A 269 14.35 16.44 -8.37
CA ARG A 269 14.19 17.90 -8.16
C ARG A 269 12.84 18.38 -8.65
N ARG A 270 12.41 17.97 -9.85
CA ARG A 270 11.09 18.35 -10.40
C ARG A 270 9.92 17.91 -9.51
N MET A 271 9.99 16.71 -8.90
CA MET A 271 8.97 16.25 -7.97
C MET A 271 8.98 17.08 -6.68
N VAL A 272 10.17 17.34 -6.14
CA VAL A 272 10.34 18.17 -4.93
C VAL A 272 9.81 19.59 -5.15
N ASP A 273 10.13 20.20 -6.28
CA ASP A 273 9.68 21.57 -6.60
C ASP A 273 8.15 21.62 -6.79
N ALA A 274 7.58 20.63 -7.47
CA ALA A 274 6.14 20.54 -7.66
C ALA A 274 5.42 20.37 -6.31
N LEU A 275 5.92 19.52 -5.42
CA LEU A 275 5.36 19.34 -4.09
C LEU A 275 5.51 20.57 -3.21
N LYS A 276 6.66 21.24 -3.23
CA LYS A 276 6.86 22.53 -2.52
C LYS A 276 5.88 23.59 -2.98
N LYS A 277 5.62 23.68 -4.31
CA LYS A 277 4.62 24.59 -4.86
C LYS A 277 3.21 24.31 -4.33
N GLU A 278 2.86 23.03 -4.18
CA GLU A 278 1.57 22.60 -3.61
C GLU A 278 1.56 22.62 -2.07
N ARG A 279 2.63 23.10 -1.41
CA ARG A 279 2.84 23.05 0.05
C ARG A 279 2.75 21.63 0.62
N GLY A 280 3.28 20.67 -0.14
CA GLY A 280 3.27 19.27 0.21
C GLY A 280 4.25 18.91 1.32
N ASN A 281 4.00 17.80 1.97
CA ASN A 281 4.85 17.22 3.02
C ASN A 281 6.03 16.47 2.40
N ILE A 282 7.09 17.22 2.06
CA ILE A 282 8.27 16.70 1.36
C ILE A 282 9.57 17.04 2.09
N LYS A 283 10.36 16.02 2.41
CA LYS A 283 11.76 16.11 2.82
C LYS A 283 12.63 15.68 1.64
N TYR A 284 13.76 16.33 1.46
CA TYR A 284 14.71 16.00 0.42
C TYR A 284 16.15 16.00 0.95
N THR A 285 16.81 14.88 0.75
CA THR A 285 18.27 14.77 0.96
C THR A 285 18.93 14.64 -0.40
N GLU A 286 19.63 15.68 -0.80
CA GLU A 286 20.48 15.69 -1.97
C GLU A 286 21.92 15.52 -1.53
N TYR A 287 22.56 14.43 -1.96
CA TYR A 287 23.95 14.16 -1.66
C TYR A 287 24.82 14.92 -2.66
N ASP A 288 25.63 15.83 -2.19
CA ASP A 288 26.54 16.62 -3.02
C ASP A 288 27.72 15.79 -3.60
N GLU A 289 28.48 16.37 -4.49
CA GLU A 289 29.62 15.71 -5.11
C GLU A 289 30.69 15.30 -4.08
N ALA A 290 30.87 16.09 -3.02
CA ALA A 290 31.86 15.83 -1.98
C ALA A 290 31.53 14.59 -1.14
N SER A 291 30.26 14.19 -1.08
CA SER A 291 29.80 12.97 -0.42
C SER A 291 30.26 11.70 -1.11
N GLY A 292 30.64 11.78 -2.39
CA GLY A 292 30.96 10.63 -3.22
C GLY A 292 29.77 9.76 -3.62
N VAL A 293 28.56 10.10 -3.17
CA VAL A 293 27.34 9.37 -3.49
C VAL A 293 26.93 9.66 -4.93
N LYS A 294 26.78 8.59 -5.71
CA LYS A 294 26.35 8.65 -7.11
C LYS A 294 24.95 8.05 -7.25
N HIS A 295 24.81 6.99 -8.07
CA HIS A 295 23.54 6.30 -8.23
C HIS A 295 23.11 5.53 -6.98
N ASP A 296 24.03 5.15 -6.13
CA ASP A 296 23.80 4.31 -4.95
C ASP A 296 23.32 5.09 -3.69
N ALA A 297 22.57 6.17 -3.86
CA ALA A 297 22.02 6.98 -2.76
C ALA A 297 21.16 6.17 -1.76
N TRP A 298 20.74 4.95 -2.12
CA TRP A 298 20.06 4.03 -1.19
C TRP A 298 20.99 3.51 -0.09
N THR A 299 22.30 3.41 -0.34
CA THR A 299 23.24 2.93 0.67
C THR A 299 23.26 3.85 1.89
N PRO A 300 23.57 5.15 1.78
CA PRO A 300 23.48 6.05 2.92
C PRO A 300 22.05 6.25 3.44
N CYS A 301 21.03 6.23 2.57
CA CYS A 301 19.64 6.37 2.99
C CYS A 301 19.21 5.24 3.92
N TYR A 302 19.35 3.98 3.50
CA TYR A 302 18.93 2.84 4.31
C TYR A 302 19.85 2.51 5.49
N SER A 303 21.07 3.07 5.51
CA SER A 303 21.96 3.00 6.66
C SER A 303 21.68 4.08 7.71
N ASN A 304 20.89 5.10 7.37
CA ASN A 304 20.53 6.16 8.30
C ASN A 304 19.30 5.74 9.13
N PRO A 305 19.43 5.53 10.45
CA PRO A 305 18.32 5.16 11.32
C PRO A 305 17.21 6.20 11.35
N ASP A 306 17.54 7.49 11.17
CA ASP A 306 16.56 8.58 11.23
C ASP A 306 15.50 8.47 10.13
N VAL A 307 15.86 7.89 8.96
CA VAL A 307 14.91 7.68 7.86
C VAL A 307 13.81 6.72 8.28
N PHE A 308 14.19 5.61 8.91
CA PHE A 308 13.22 4.63 9.37
C PHE A 308 12.44 5.12 10.60
N GLU A 309 13.11 5.76 11.55
CA GLU A 309 12.42 6.34 12.71
C GLU A 309 11.37 7.34 12.25
N TRP A 310 11.73 8.26 11.38
CA TRP A 310 10.80 9.21 10.78
C TRP A 310 9.65 8.51 10.04
N MET A 311 9.96 7.52 9.18
CA MET A 311 8.94 6.83 8.38
C MET A 311 7.89 6.16 9.26
N TYR A 312 8.31 5.46 10.30
CA TYR A 312 7.40 4.72 11.19
C TYR A 312 6.69 5.60 12.25
N GLU A 313 7.08 6.86 12.39
CA GLU A 313 6.35 7.87 13.15
C GLU A 313 5.14 8.41 12.38
N GLN A 314 5.15 8.26 11.04
CA GLN A 314 4.05 8.75 10.22
C GLN A 314 2.84 7.82 10.33
N ARG A 315 1.67 8.43 10.37
CA ARG A 315 0.39 7.72 10.30
C ARG A 315 -0.50 8.40 9.28
N ARG A 316 -1.25 7.63 8.53
CA ARG A 316 -2.19 8.14 7.54
C ARG A 316 -3.21 9.09 8.21
N GLY A 317 -3.43 10.23 7.57
CA GLY A 317 -4.39 11.23 8.06
C GLY A 317 -3.94 12.06 9.27
N GLN A 318 -2.78 11.79 9.86
CA GLN A 318 -2.22 12.69 10.88
C GLN A 318 -1.54 13.86 10.20
N LYS A 319 -2.01 15.08 10.52
CA LYS A 319 -1.26 16.29 10.17
C LYS A 319 -0.10 16.43 11.15
N GLU A 320 1.12 16.66 10.66
CA GLU A 320 2.23 17.04 11.53
C GLU A 320 1.78 18.19 12.44
N LYS A 321 1.99 18.03 13.75
CA LYS A 321 1.84 19.15 14.67
C LYS A 321 2.95 20.14 14.31
N LYS A 322 2.56 21.26 13.68
CA LYS A 322 3.45 22.39 13.41
C LYS A 322 3.94 23.01 14.70
#